data_7e3fb39ef3462cfd07e482b463cbce6b
#
_entry.id   7e3fb39ef3462cfd07e482b463cbce6b
#
_cell.length_a   1.000
_cell.length_b   1.000
_cell.length_c   1.000
_cell.angle_alpha   90.00
_cell.angle_beta   90.00
_cell.angle_gamma   90.00
#
_symmetry.space_group_name_H-M   'P 1'
#
loop_
_entity.id
_entity.type
_entity.pdbx_description
1 polymer ?
#
loop_
_entity_poly.entity_id
_entity_poly.type
_entity_poly.pdbx_seq_one_letter_code
_entity_poly.pdbx_strand_id
1 'polypeptide(L)'
;MRHWGAICLVLGLGCAVVSASERAAVLEAIHQIENPRNLARPGPRGELGAYQFRVETWRMHTALPFARAIERACSDVVAERHYDWLRRGLERAGLPATAYQVALAWNSGLHAVITGRAPRTAHRYAERAANLAAALHAERRLAAR
;
A
#
# COMPACT_ATOMS: atom_id res chain seq x y z
N MET A 1 40.77 -31.90 -16.98
CA MET A 1 40.29 -31.44 -15.68
C MET A 1 39.52 -30.13 -15.91
N ARG A 2 38.19 -30.17 -15.81
CA ARG A 2 37.33 -29.02 -16.13
C ARG A 2 36.78 -28.49 -14.81
N HIS A 3 37.26 -27.30 -14.41
CA HIS A 3 36.74 -26.59 -13.24
C HIS A 3 35.44 -25.88 -13.62
N TRP A 4 34.33 -26.36 -13.11
CA TRP A 4 33.06 -25.64 -13.11
C TRP A 4 32.99 -24.82 -11.82
N GLY A 5 33.19 -23.53 -11.97
CA GLY A 5 32.99 -22.58 -10.90
C GLY A 5 31.48 -22.40 -10.60
N ALA A 6 31.13 -22.57 -9.34
CA ALA A 6 29.82 -22.31 -8.82
C ALA A 6 29.53 -20.80 -8.89
N ILE A 7 28.54 -20.40 -9.71
CA ILE A 7 27.98 -19.06 -9.69
C ILE A 7 26.87 -19.08 -8.67
N CYS A 8 27.12 -18.45 -7.51
CA CYS A 8 26.22 -18.36 -6.38
C CYS A 8 25.06 -17.40 -6.60
N LEU A 9 23.95 -17.90 -6.29
CA LEU A 9 22.63 -17.39 -5.98
C LEU A 9 22.66 -16.20 -4.98
N VAL A 10 22.78 -14.98 -5.46
CA VAL A 10 22.66 -13.76 -4.63
C VAL A 10 21.47 -12.86 -5.05
N LEU A 11 20.70 -13.26 -6.07
CA LEU A 11 19.64 -12.42 -6.66
C LEU A 11 18.29 -12.42 -5.89
N GLY A 12 18.09 -13.31 -4.92
CA GLY A 12 16.79 -13.44 -4.25
C GLY A 12 16.52 -12.45 -3.11
N LEU A 13 17.54 -12.07 -2.34
CA LEU A 13 17.36 -11.20 -1.17
C LEU A 13 17.14 -9.72 -1.54
N GLY A 14 17.79 -9.25 -2.59
CA GLY A 14 17.68 -7.85 -3.01
C GLY A 14 16.28 -7.45 -3.48
N CYS A 15 15.57 -8.35 -4.17
CA CYS A 15 14.23 -8.08 -4.69
C CYS A 15 13.17 -8.01 -3.58
N ALA A 16 13.27 -8.86 -2.56
CA ALA A 16 12.33 -8.87 -1.44
C ALA A 16 12.48 -7.61 -0.54
N VAL A 17 13.70 -7.15 -0.33
CA VAL A 17 13.97 -5.93 0.48
C VAL A 17 13.50 -4.68 -0.25
N VAL A 18 13.72 -4.57 -1.55
CA VAL A 18 13.23 -3.43 -2.36
C VAL A 18 11.71 -3.38 -2.35
N SER A 19 11.03 -4.51 -2.52
CA SER A 19 9.56 -4.60 -2.48
C SER A 19 8.97 -4.20 -1.12
N ALA A 20 9.59 -4.60 -0.01
CA ALA A 20 9.16 -4.22 1.33
C ALA A 20 9.33 -2.71 1.59
N SER A 21 10.43 -2.11 1.15
CA SER A 21 10.68 -0.67 1.25
C SER A 21 9.71 0.15 0.40
N GLU A 22 9.36 -0.31 -0.80
CA GLU A 22 8.38 0.33 -1.67
C GLU A 22 6.97 0.27 -1.06
N ARG A 23 6.53 -0.90 -0.56
CA ARG A 23 5.26 -1.03 0.15
C ARG A 23 5.16 -0.06 1.32
N ALA A 24 6.21 0.00 2.15
CA ALA A 24 6.25 0.90 3.30
C ALA A 24 6.16 2.38 2.90
N ALA A 25 6.75 2.78 1.77
CA ALA A 25 6.65 4.14 1.24
C ALA A 25 5.23 4.45 0.74
N VAL A 26 4.58 3.52 0.04
CA VAL A 26 3.19 3.69 -0.43
C VAL A 26 2.22 3.79 0.74
N LEU A 27 2.34 2.93 1.74
CA LEU A 27 1.48 2.98 2.92
C LEU A 27 1.67 4.26 3.72
N GLU A 28 2.90 4.73 3.90
CA GLU A 28 3.16 6.01 4.55
C GLU A 28 2.59 7.19 3.75
N ALA A 29 2.70 7.18 2.43
CA ALA A 29 2.09 8.20 1.58
C ALA A 29 0.56 8.24 1.72
N ILE A 30 -0.09 7.07 1.75
CA ILE A 30 -1.54 6.95 2.00
C ILE A 30 -1.90 7.51 3.38
N HIS A 31 -1.17 7.12 4.43
CA HIS A 31 -1.38 7.64 5.79
C HIS A 31 -1.30 9.16 5.84
N GLN A 32 -0.26 9.75 5.23
CA GLN A 32 -0.10 11.21 5.20
C GLN A 32 -1.19 11.95 4.42
N ILE A 33 -1.86 11.29 3.49
CA ILE A 33 -2.99 11.85 2.76
C ILE A 33 -4.28 11.72 3.55
N GLU A 34 -4.51 10.57 4.18
CA GLU A 34 -5.79 10.22 4.82
C GLU A 34 -5.92 10.84 6.22
N ASN A 35 -4.93 10.64 7.08
CA ASN A 35 -5.00 11.09 8.48
C ASN A 35 -3.61 11.30 9.09
N PRO A 36 -2.83 12.29 8.62
CA PRO A 36 -1.42 12.48 9.02
C PRO A 36 -1.23 12.71 10.54
N ARG A 37 -2.28 13.13 11.24
CA ARG A 37 -2.25 13.39 12.68
C ARG A 37 -2.83 12.25 13.53
N ASN A 38 -3.21 11.14 12.92
CA ASN A 38 -3.85 9.99 13.59
C ASN A 38 -5.05 10.38 14.48
N LEU A 39 -5.90 11.28 13.98
CA LEU A 39 -7.09 11.70 14.72
C LEU A 39 -8.05 10.52 14.89
N ALA A 40 -8.53 10.33 16.11
CA ALA A 40 -9.45 9.24 16.46
C ALA A 40 -10.89 9.47 15.98
N ARG A 41 -11.23 10.70 15.55
CA ARG A 41 -12.58 11.02 15.07
C ARG A 41 -12.87 10.30 13.74
N PRO A 42 -14.12 9.83 13.55
CA PRO A 42 -14.54 9.26 12.27
C PRO A 42 -14.50 10.28 11.13
N GLY A 43 -14.20 9.79 9.94
CA GLY A 43 -14.40 10.52 8.69
C GLY A 43 -15.87 10.67 8.32
N PRO A 44 -16.19 11.37 7.20
CA PRO A 44 -17.58 11.70 6.82
C PRO A 44 -18.48 10.49 6.57
N ARG A 45 -17.93 9.33 6.28
CA ARG A 45 -18.65 8.06 6.04
C ARG A 45 -18.37 7.01 7.11
N GLY A 46 -17.88 7.44 8.28
CA GLY A 46 -17.51 6.55 9.38
C GLY A 46 -16.16 5.87 9.22
N GLU A 47 -15.28 6.39 8.35
CA GLU A 47 -13.92 5.90 8.21
C GLU A 47 -13.12 6.11 9.50
N LEU A 48 -12.23 5.17 9.85
CA LEU A 48 -11.44 5.23 11.07
C LEU A 48 -9.94 5.00 10.84
N GLY A 49 -9.16 5.61 11.73
CA GLY A 49 -7.73 5.34 11.91
C GLY A 49 -6.83 6.02 10.90
N ALA A 50 -5.56 5.65 10.95
CA ALA A 50 -4.48 6.24 10.17
C ALA A 50 -4.73 6.21 8.65
N TYR A 51 -5.37 5.17 8.17
CA TYR A 51 -5.63 4.91 6.76
C TYR A 51 -7.08 5.12 6.35
N GLN A 52 -7.91 5.69 7.23
CA GLN A 52 -9.33 5.95 7.02
C GLN A 52 -10.07 4.73 6.45
N PHE A 53 -9.90 3.58 7.13
CA PHE A 53 -10.57 2.35 6.75
C PHE A 53 -12.08 2.45 6.88
N ARG A 54 -12.81 1.89 5.92
CA ARG A 54 -14.22 1.58 6.06
C ARG A 54 -14.37 0.23 6.75
N VAL A 55 -15.47 0.03 7.44
CA VAL A 55 -15.73 -1.18 8.21
C VAL A 55 -15.70 -2.46 7.34
N GLU A 56 -16.17 -2.37 6.09
CA GLU A 56 -16.16 -3.48 5.15
C GLU A 56 -14.73 -3.90 4.81
N THR A 57 -13.87 -2.93 4.49
CA THR A 57 -12.45 -3.19 4.19
C THR A 57 -11.72 -3.74 5.41
N TRP A 58 -11.99 -3.21 6.60
CA TRP A 58 -11.42 -3.72 7.84
C TRP A 58 -11.73 -5.20 8.06
N ARG A 59 -13.01 -5.56 7.92
CA ARG A 59 -13.50 -6.93 8.11
C ARG A 59 -12.97 -7.94 7.10
N MET A 60 -12.53 -7.50 5.93
CA MET A 60 -11.87 -8.37 4.95
C MET A 60 -10.53 -8.93 5.47
N HIS A 61 -9.86 -8.23 6.39
CA HIS A 61 -8.48 -8.51 6.75
C HIS A 61 -8.28 -8.90 8.23
N THR A 62 -9.29 -8.70 9.08
CA THR A 62 -9.17 -8.99 10.51
C THR A 62 -10.53 -9.24 11.15
N ALA A 63 -10.52 -10.08 12.19
CA ALA A 63 -11.66 -10.29 13.09
C ALA A 63 -11.69 -9.29 14.26
N LEU A 64 -10.68 -8.41 14.41
CA LEU A 64 -10.67 -7.39 15.46
C LEU A 64 -11.84 -6.43 15.30
N PRO A 65 -12.43 -5.95 16.41
CA PRO A 65 -13.47 -4.92 16.37
C PRO A 65 -13.00 -3.69 15.58
N PHE A 66 -13.89 -3.10 14.79
CA PHE A 66 -13.54 -1.98 13.91
C PHE A 66 -13.02 -0.76 14.69
N ALA A 67 -13.47 -0.56 15.93
CA ALA A 67 -12.96 0.50 16.81
C ALA A 67 -11.42 0.45 17.00
N ARG A 68 -10.80 -0.74 16.84
CA ARG A 68 -9.34 -0.89 16.91
C ARG A 68 -8.59 -0.25 15.73
N ALA A 69 -9.31 0.17 14.68
CA ALA A 69 -8.71 0.90 13.56
C ALA A 69 -8.12 2.26 13.95
N ILE A 70 -8.50 2.84 15.10
CA ILE A 70 -7.88 4.06 15.63
C ILE A 70 -6.47 3.81 16.18
N GLU A 71 -6.15 2.57 16.53
CA GLU A 71 -4.84 2.18 17.03
C GLU A 71 -3.87 1.99 15.87
N ARG A 72 -2.83 2.82 15.83
CA ARG A 72 -1.87 2.82 14.72
C ARG A 72 -1.32 1.44 14.42
N ALA A 73 -0.87 0.69 15.42
CA ALA A 73 -0.30 -0.64 15.22
C ALA A 73 -1.30 -1.64 14.61
N CYS A 74 -2.58 -1.58 15.02
CA CYS A 74 -3.63 -2.41 14.43
C CYS A 74 -3.91 -2.01 12.97
N SER A 75 -3.98 -0.71 12.71
CA SER A 75 -4.17 -0.16 11.37
C SER A 75 -3.03 -0.53 10.42
N ASP A 76 -1.79 -0.47 10.87
CA ASP A 76 -0.62 -0.81 10.05
C ASP A 76 -0.68 -2.27 9.56
N VAL A 77 -1.01 -3.22 10.45
CA VAL A 77 -1.15 -4.64 10.09
C VAL A 77 -2.26 -4.83 9.04
N VAL A 78 -3.40 -4.18 9.21
CA VAL A 78 -4.50 -4.27 8.26
C VAL A 78 -4.15 -3.60 6.94
N ALA A 79 -3.44 -2.48 6.98
CA ALA A 79 -2.98 -1.77 5.79
C ALA A 79 -2.02 -2.62 4.94
N GLU A 80 -1.07 -3.32 5.56
CA GLU A 80 -0.19 -4.24 4.84
C GLU A 80 -0.97 -5.37 4.16
N ARG A 81 -1.93 -5.97 4.86
CA ARG A 81 -2.79 -7.03 4.32
C ARG A 81 -3.64 -6.53 3.15
N HIS A 82 -4.19 -5.31 3.27
CA HIS A 82 -4.99 -4.69 2.22
C HIS A 82 -4.14 -4.34 1.00
N TYR A 83 -2.95 -3.78 1.21
CA TYR A 83 -1.98 -3.52 0.14
C TYR A 83 -1.66 -4.79 -0.64
N ASP A 84 -1.31 -5.87 0.06
CA ASP A 84 -0.97 -7.15 -0.58
C ASP A 84 -2.16 -7.77 -1.31
N TRP A 85 -3.37 -7.60 -0.80
CA TRP A 85 -4.60 -8.04 -1.45
C TRP A 85 -4.85 -7.27 -2.76
N LEU A 86 -4.71 -5.94 -2.75
CA LEU A 86 -4.82 -5.08 -3.93
C LEU A 86 -3.76 -5.44 -4.97
N ARG A 87 -2.51 -5.54 -4.55
CA ARG A 87 -1.38 -5.91 -5.42
C ARG A 87 -1.66 -7.23 -6.15
N ARG A 88 -1.99 -8.27 -5.41
CA ARG A 88 -2.32 -9.57 -6.01
C ARG A 88 -3.56 -9.52 -6.91
N GLY A 89 -4.52 -8.68 -6.59
CA GLY A 89 -5.72 -8.49 -7.42
C GLY A 89 -5.41 -7.84 -8.75
N LEU A 90 -4.57 -6.80 -8.76
CA LEU A 90 -4.08 -6.14 -9.97
C LEU A 90 -3.28 -7.10 -10.85
N GLU A 91 -2.32 -7.82 -10.26
CA GLU A 91 -1.49 -8.81 -10.97
C GLU A 91 -2.32 -9.91 -11.63
N ARG A 92 -3.33 -10.46 -10.93
CA ARG A 92 -4.25 -11.46 -11.50
C ARG A 92 -5.09 -10.91 -12.66
N ALA A 93 -5.34 -9.61 -12.66
CA ALA A 93 -6.04 -8.92 -13.76
C ALA A 93 -5.10 -8.51 -14.91
N GLY A 94 -3.81 -8.85 -14.85
CA GLY A 94 -2.82 -8.48 -15.86
C GLY A 94 -2.42 -7.00 -15.81
N LEU A 95 -2.70 -6.31 -14.70
CA LEU A 95 -2.34 -4.91 -14.49
C LEU A 95 -1.06 -4.77 -13.67
N PRO A 96 -0.20 -3.78 -13.95
CA PRO A 96 0.99 -3.55 -13.15
C PRO A 96 0.61 -3.08 -11.74
N ALA A 97 1.21 -3.66 -10.71
CA ALA A 97 0.96 -3.27 -9.33
C ALA A 97 1.89 -2.12 -8.86
N THR A 98 1.94 -1.05 -9.62
CA THR A 98 2.71 0.16 -9.28
C THR A 98 2.10 0.90 -8.10
N ALA A 99 2.87 1.79 -7.46
CA ALA A 99 2.38 2.67 -6.39
C ALA A 99 1.10 3.42 -6.81
N TYR A 100 1.06 3.90 -8.05
CA TYR A 100 -0.12 4.58 -8.62
C TYR A 100 -1.33 3.64 -8.69
N GLN A 101 -1.18 2.45 -9.26
CA GLN A 101 -2.29 1.50 -9.43
C GLN A 101 -2.82 0.99 -8.09
N VAL A 102 -1.93 0.74 -7.13
CA VAL A 102 -2.34 0.35 -5.78
C VAL A 102 -3.10 1.49 -5.08
N ALA A 103 -2.61 2.73 -5.16
CA ALA A 103 -3.29 3.89 -4.57
C ALA A 103 -4.63 4.19 -5.25
N LEU A 104 -4.72 3.97 -6.57
CA LEU A 104 -5.98 4.10 -7.32
C LEU A 104 -7.01 3.09 -6.82
N ALA A 105 -6.60 1.82 -6.67
CA ALA A 105 -7.45 0.75 -6.16
C ALA A 105 -7.79 0.92 -4.68
N TRP A 106 -6.88 1.50 -3.89
CA TRP A 106 -7.14 1.87 -2.50
C TRP A 106 -8.32 2.84 -2.37
N ASN A 107 -8.31 3.88 -3.20
CA ASN A 107 -9.32 4.94 -3.13
C ASN A 107 -10.65 4.58 -3.82
N SER A 108 -10.59 3.94 -5.00
CA SER A 108 -11.78 3.66 -5.82
C SER A 108 -12.29 2.21 -5.75
N GLY A 109 -11.53 1.32 -5.12
CA GLY A 109 -11.78 -0.11 -5.12
C GLY A 109 -11.16 -0.84 -6.31
N LEU A 110 -10.72 -2.07 -6.09
CA LEU A 110 -10.03 -2.90 -7.08
C LEU A 110 -10.86 -3.12 -8.35
N HIS A 111 -12.17 -3.37 -8.20
CA HIS A 111 -13.06 -3.60 -9.33
C HIS A 111 -13.15 -2.39 -10.27
N ALA A 112 -13.20 -1.17 -9.72
CA ALA A 112 -13.26 0.05 -10.52
C ALA A 112 -11.99 0.22 -11.38
N VAL A 113 -10.82 -0.16 -10.84
CA VAL A 113 -9.56 -0.11 -11.58
C VAL A 113 -9.52 -1.17 -12.67
N ILE A 114 -9.87 -2.41 -12.37
CA ILE A 114 -9.89 -3.51 -13.34
C ILE A 114 -10.83 -3.23 -14.51
N THR A 115 -11.96 -2.57 -14.26
CA THR A 115 -12.96 -2.25 -15.29
C THR A 115 -12.77 -0.88 -15.94
N GLY A 116 -11.70 -0.14 -15.59
CA GLY A 116 -11.43 1.19 -16.13
C GLY A 116 -12.46 2.27 -15.74
N ARG A 117 -13.17 2.07 -14.60
CA ARG A 117 -14.25 2.95 -14.12
C ARG A 117 -13.85 3.82 -12.93
N ALA A 118 -12.56 3.90 -12.60
CA ALA A 118 -12.09 4.75 -11.53
C ALA A 118 -12.39 6.24 -11.82
N PRO A 119 -12.97 7.00 -10.89
CA PRO A 119 -13.33 8.40 -11.12
C PRO A 119 -12.09 9.31 -11.16
N ARG A 120 -12.19 10.46 -11.81
CA ARG A 120 -11.08 11.43 -11.92
C ARG A 120 -10.50 11.87 -10.57
N THR A 121 -11.34 11.91 -9.53
CA THR A 121 -10.88 12.22 -8.16
C THR A 121 -9.93 11.16 -7.61
N ALA A 122 -10.20 9.89 -7.90
CA ALA A 122 -9.33 8.78 -7.51
C ALA A 122 -8.00 8.79 -8.28
N HIS A 123 -8.01 9.18 -9.55
CA HIS A 123 -6.77 9.35 -10.34
C HIS A 123 -5.88 10.45 -9.75
N ARG A 124 -6.43 11.61 -9.38
CA ARG A 124 -5.67 12.68 -8.70
C ARG A 124 -5.15 12.25 -7.33
N TYR A 125 -5.92 11.46 -6.59
CA TYR A 125 -5.47 10.84 -5.34
C TYR A 125 -4.26 9.92 -5.59
N ALA A 126 -4.36 9.04 -6.59
CA ALA A 126 -3.33 8.08 -6.93
C ALA A 126 -2.02 8.76 -7.39
N GLU A 127 -2.10 9.81 -8.20
CA GLU A 127 -0.95 10.64 -8.60
C GLU A 127 -0.24 11.23 -7.37
N ARG A 128 -1.02 11.82 -6.47
CA ARG A 128 -0.47 12.43 -5.25
C ARG A 128 0.20 11.40 -4.34
N ALA A 129 -0.44 10.24 -4.16
CA ALA A 129 0.10 9.16 -3.35
C ALA A 129 1.38 8.55 -3.96
N ALA A 130 1.40 8.33 -5.28
CA ALA A 130 2.56 7.79 -5.96
C ALA A 130 3.77 8.75 -5.93
N ASN A 131 3.55 10.05 -6.14
CA ASN A 131 4.60 11.06 -6.08
C ASN A 131 5.19 11.16 -4.66
N LEU A 132 4.34 11.16 -3.63
CA LEU A 132 4.79 11.18 -2.24
C LEU A 132 5.53 9.89 -1.86
N ALA A 133 5.05 8.73 -2.30
CA ALA A 133 5.73 7.46 -2.08
C ALA A 133 7.13 7.42 -2.72
N ALA A 134 7.27 7.97 -3.93
CA ALA A 134 8.55 8.05 -4.60
C ALA A 134 9.55 8.95 -3.82
N ALA A 135 9.11 10.08 -3.30
CA ALA A 135 9.92 10.97 -2.47
C ALA A 135 10.37 10.27 -1.18
N LEU A 136 9.44 9.66 -0.45
CA LEU A 136 9.72 8.93 0.79
C LEU A 136 10.67 7.74 0.56
N HIS A 137 10.51 7.04 -0.56
CA HIS A 137 11.41 5.95 -0.91
C HIS A 137 12.84 6.45 -1.20
N ALA A 138 12.98 7.57 -1.91
CA ALA A 138 14.28 8.19 -2.19
C ALA A 138 14.97 8.66 -0.90
N GLU A 139 14.26 9.32 0.00
CA GLU A 139 14.79 9.76 1.31
C GLU A 139 15.30 8.58 2.14
N ARG A 140 14.54 7.49 2.24
CA ARG A 140 14.96 6.27 2.96
C ARG A 140 16.22 5.64 2.37
N ARG A 141 16.36 5.65 1.04
CA ARG A 141 17.57 5.14 0.37
C ARG A 141 18.80 6.01 0.64
N LEU A 142 18.64 7.32 0.77
CA LEU A 142 19.73 8.23 1.12
C LEU A 142 20.16 8.06 2.58
N ALA A 143 19.19 7.89 3.50
CA ALA A 143 19.45 7.69 4.93
C ALA A 143 20.10 6.34 5.25
N ALA A 144 20.01 5.35 4.37
CA ALA A 144 20.58 4.00 4.54
C ALA A 144 22.01 3.86 3.96
N ARG A 145 22.59 4.95 3.41
CA ARG A 145 23.97 4.99 2.87
C ARG A 145 24.97 5.53 3.87
#